data_b6f4237ccdb2207eda895e707c308b91
#
_entry.id   b6f4237ccdb2207eda895e707c308b91
#
_cell.length_a   1.000
_cell.length_b   1.000
_cell.length_c   1.000
_cell.angle_alpha   90.00
_cell.angle_beta   90.00
_cell.angle_gamma   90.00
#
_symmetry.space_group_name_H-M   'P 1'
#
loop_
_entity.id
_entity.type
_entity.pdbx_description
1 polymer ?
#
loop_
_entity_poly.entity_id
_entity_poly.type
_entity_poly.pdbx_seq_one_letter_code
_entity_poly.pdbx_strand_id
1 'polypeptide(L)'
;MRSRLVMLLSVAIATLSVVITAGRFTLVPSKPTPVHAMLQPVLGSYLGVYEPGSQAGYRPIAEFAATAGREPNIAEYFSGWAEQFDTSFAMTLHAHGVTPFVEIDPTDASMAAIAAGDYDDYLRSYADAVADYGHPVVIGFAHEMNATWYPWGYQHVSPATFVAAWRHLVTVFRQEGADNVTWLWTVQADGKGTGPIEAWWPGAQYVTWVGVDGFYYRPSDTFNVVFGPTIAQLRTFSIKPILLAETAVGPAAGQFTKIQDLFHGIVADKTLGLVWFDVAQHDGAFHQDWRIEDSQAAAFSFKLGVRDDLASATSGGT
;
A
#
# COMPACT_ATOMS: atom_id res chain seq x y z
N MET A 1 -0.59 25.36 -46.23
CA MET A 1 -0.45 24.17 -45.39
C MET A 1 -1.35 24.36 -44.17
N ARG A 2 -2.46 23.62 -44.10
CA ARG A 2 -3.47 23.77 -43.04
C ARG A 2 -3.27 22.67 -42.02
N SER A 3 -2.92 23.05 -40.80
CA SER A 3 -2.81 22.14 -39.64
C SER A 3 -4.20 21.72 -39.17
N ARG A 4 -4.49 20.45 -39.10
CA ARG A 4 -5.74 19.89 -38.57
C ARG A 4 -5.56 19.61 -37.10
N LEU A 5 -6.26 20.38 -36.28
CA LEU A 5 -6.43 20.12 -34.84
C LEU A 5 -7.43 18.97 -34.67
N VAL A 6 -7.00 17.84 -34.14
CA VAL A 6 -7.88 16.73 -33.80
C VAL A 6 -8.35 16.93 -32.35
N MET A 7 -9.63 17.28 -32.23
CA MET A 7 -10.31 17.44 -30.96
C MET A 7 -10.89 16.06 -30.57
N LEU A 8 -10.33 15.40 -29.57
CA LEU A 8 -10.89 14.16 -29.00
C LEU A 8 -12.10 14.52 -28.14
N LEU A 9 -13.28 14.18 -28.63
CA LEU A 9 -14.54 14.29 -27.91
C LEU A 9 -14.69 13.03 -27.04
N SER A 10 -14.58 13.17 -25.73
CA SER A 10 -14.92 12.09 -24.79
C SER A 10 -16.44 12.02 -24.67
N VAL A 11 -17.06 10.98 -25.24
CA VAL A 11 -18.49 10.72 -25.10
C VAL A 11 -18.73 9.95 -23.80
N ALA A 12 -19.29 10.61 -22.80
CA ALA A 12 -19.79 9.96 -21.60
C ALA A 12 -21.10 9.21 -21.95
N ILE A 13 -21.07 7.88 -21.94
CA ILE A 13 -22.28 7.05 -22.12
C ILE A 13 -22.97 6.94 -20.75
N ALA A 14 -24.09 7.67 -20.59
CA ALA A 14 -24.98 7.51 -19.46
C ALA A 14 -25.90 6.30 -19.71
N THR A 15 -25.82 5.26 -18.87
CA THR A 15 -26.77 4.15 -18.89
C THR A 15 -28.02 4.52 -18.10
N LEU A 16 -29.18 4.41 -18.74
CA LEU A 16 -30.48 4.73 -18.16
C LEU A 16 -31.11 3.43 -17.62
N SER A 17 -31.31 3.35 -16.32
CA SER A 17 -32.03 2.24 -15.70
C SER A 17 -33.49 2.64 -15.45
N VAL A 18 -34.46 1.85 -15.94
CA VAL A 18 -35.89 2.08 -15.78
C VAL A 18 -36.47 1.15 -14.71
N VAL A 19 -36.98 1.71 -13.62
CA VAL A 19 -37.69 0.97 -12.58
C VAL A 19 -39.18 1.26 -12.74
N ILE A 20 -39.99 0.19 -12.95
CA ILE A 20 -41.44 0.28 -13.09
C ILE A 20 -42.08 0.00 -11.73
N THR A 21 -42.66 1.01 -11.12
CA THR A 21 -43.60 0.84 -10.01
C THR A 21 -44.93 1.54 -10.31
N ALA A 22 -46.02 0.77 -10.30
CA ALA A 22 -47.43 1.22 -10.26
C ALA A 22 -47.78 2.48 -11.10
N GLY A 23 -47.53 2.42 -12.41
CA GLY A 23 -48.11 3.37 -13.35
C GLY A 23 -47.48 4.76 -13.44
N ARG A 24 -46.30 4.99 -12.80
CA ARG A 24 -45.49 6.20 -12.99
C ARG A 24 -44.06 5.83 -13.34
N PHE A 25 -43.60 6.25 -14.52
CA PHE A 25 -42.21 6.17 -14.90
C PHE A 25 -41.43 7.31 -14.18
N THR A 26 -40.67 6.99 -13.16
CA THR A 26 -39.67 7.90 -12.61
C THR A 26 -38.32 7.52 -13.21
N LEU A 27 -37.78 8.38 -14.07
CA LEU A 27 -36.40 8.31 -14.49
C LEU A 27 -35.54 8.75 -13.30
N VAL A 28 -34.95 7.78 -12.61
CA VAL A 28 -33.90 8.08 -11.63
C VAL A 28 -32.64 8.25 -12.46
N PRO A 29 -32.02 9.45 -12.51
CA PRO A 29 -30.72 9.57 -13.15
C PRO A 29 -29.75 8.65 -12.39
N SER A 30 -29.20 7.65 -13.08
CA SER A 30 -28.08 6.91 -12.54
C SER A 30 -26.96 7.91 -12.31
N LYS A 31 -26.45 7.98 -11.06
CA LYS A 31 -25.22 8.70 -10.76
C LYS A 31 -24.18 8.25 -11.80
N PRO A 32 -23.50 9.13 -12.53
CA PRO A 32 -22.44 8.68 -13.42
C PRO A 32 -21.47 7.90 -12.55
N THR A 33 -21.22 6.63 -12.88
CA THR A 33 -20.23 5.83 -12.19
C THR A 33 -18.90 6.54 -12.39
N PRO A 34 -18.25 7.06 -11.34
CA PRO A 34 -16.92 7.62 -11.50
C PRO A 34 -16.04 6.50 -12.05
N VAL A 35 -15.23 6.79 -13.05
CA VAL A 35 -14.18 5.86 -13.47
C VAL A 35 -13.14 5.94 -12.36
N HIS A 36 -13.28 5.07 -11.36
CA HIS A 36 -12.34 4.96 -10.26
C HIS A 36 -11.05 4.38 -10.83
N ALA A 37 -10.05 5.23 -11.02
CA ALA A 37 -8.76 4.80 -11.53
C ALA A 37 -7.94 4.20 -10.37
N MET A 38 -7.66 2.91 -10.42
CA MET A 38 -6.62 2.29 -9.58
C MET A 38 -5.24 2.87 -9.93
N LEU A 39 -4.31 2.80 -8.97
CA LEU A 39 -2.92 3.20 -9.22
C LEU A 39 -2.28 2.34 -10.32
N GLN A 40 -1.48 2.99 -11.15
CA GLN A 40 -0.75 2.30 -12.22
C GLN A 40 0.57 1.72 -11.67
N PRO A 41 0.96 0.51 -12.05
CA PRO A 41 2.19 -0.11 -11.55
C PRO A 41 3.44 0.44 -12.26
N VAL A 42 3.79 1.70 -12.00
CA VAL A 42 4.97 2.34 -12.59
C VAL A 42 6.19 2.06 -11.72
N LEU A 43 7.18 1.38 -12.28
CA LEU A 43 8.40 0.98 -11.58
C LEU A 43 9.20 2.19 -11.09
N GLY A 44 9.69 2.12 -9.85
CA GLY A 44 10.52 3.16 -9.23
C GLY A 44 9.82 4.51 -9.03
N SER A 45 8.50 4.61 -9.18
CA SER A 45 7.80 5.89 -9.11
C SER A 45 7.19 6.21 -7.75
N TYR A 46 7.08 5.21 -6.86
CA TYR A 46 6.42 5.37 -5.58
C TYR A 46 7.42 5.69 -4.48
N LEU A 47 7.27 6.89 -3.92
CA LEU A 47 7.86 7.33 -2.68
C LEU A 47 6.76 7.44 -1.65
N GLY A 48 6.72 6.52 -0.70
CA GLY A 48 5.76 6.52 0.38
C GLY A 48 6.42 6.84 1.72
N VAL A 49 5.57 7.15 2.71
CA VAL A 49 5.98 7.32 4.09
C VAL A 49 4.89 6.88 5.06
N TYR A 50 5.29 6.24 6.15
CA TYR A 50 4.53 6.14 7.38
C TYR A 50 5.08 7.14 8.39
N GLU A 51 4.21 8.05 8.84
CA GLU A 51 4.53 9.09 9.83
C GLU A 51 3.56 9.03 11.00
N PRO A 52 4.03 8.70 12.21
CA PRO A 52 3.18 8.70 13.39
C PRO A 52 2.47 10.05 13.61
N GLY A 53 1.16 10.00 13.85
CA GLY A 53 0.36 11.21 14.09
C GLY A 53 -0.03 11.99 12.85
N SER A 54 0.30 11.54 11.64
CA SER A 54 -0.10 12.18 10.38
C SER A 54 -1.62 12.24 10.19
N GLN A 55 -2.38 11.31 10.75
CA GLN A 55 -3.86 11.36 10.74
C GLN A 55 -4.43 12.57 11.50
N ALA A 56 -3.70 13.15 12.46
CA ALA A 56 -4.10 14.37 13.13
C ALA A 56 -3.82 15.65 12.31
N GLY A 57 -3.03 15.55 11.23
CA GLY A 57 -2.71 16.65 10.32
C GLY A 57 -1.52 16.34 9.41
N TYR A 58 -1.48 16.97 8.25
CA TYR A 58 -0.48 16.72 7.20
C TYR A 58 0.96 17.11 7.54
N ARG A 59 1.17 17.86 8.61
CA ARG A 59 2.46 18.43 8.98
C ARG A 59 3.61 17.42 9.07
N PRO A 60 3.48 16.24 9.70
CA PRO A 60 4.57 15.26 9.76
C PRO A 60 5.03 14.83 8.36
N ILE A 61 4.09 14.57 7.44
CA ILE A 61 4.40 14.21 6.05
C ILE A 61 5.13 15.35 5.33
N ALA A 62 4.74 16.60 5.56
CA ALA A 62 5.42 17.76 4.97
C ALA A 62 6.85 17.94 5.51
N GLU A 63 7.09 17.63 6.79
CA GLU A 63 8.43 17.63 7.40
C GLU A 63 9.32 16.54 6.78
N PHE A 64 8.80 15.33 6.62
CA PHE A 64 9.47 14.26 5.86
C PHE A 64 9.78 14.70 4.42
N ALA A 65 8.79 15.26 3.69
CA ALA A 65 8.95 15.71 2.31
C ALA A 65 10.09 16.74 2.16
N ALA A 66 10.20 17.67 3.09
CA ALA A 66 11.28 18.67 3.13
C ALA A 66 12.66 18.02 3.28
N THR A 67 12.76 16.99 4.11
CA THR A 67 13.97 16.21 4.33
C THR A 67 14.28 15.30 3.14
N ALA A 68 13.31 14.58 2.61
CA ALA A 68 13.44 13.71 1.45
C ALA A 68 13.73 14.49 0.15
N GLY A 69 13.38 15.76 0.10
CA GLY A 69 13.54 16.64 -1.07
C GLY A 69 12.51 16.41 -2.18
N ARG A 70 11.46 15.65 -1.90
CA ARG A 70 10.32 15.36 -2.77
C ARG A 70 9.10 15.01 -1.94
N GLU A 71 7.93 15.50 -2.37
CA GLU A 71 6.66 15.11 -1.79
C GLU A 71 6.43 13.60 -2.00
N PRO A 72 6.03 12.83 -0.95
CA PRO A 72 5.60 11.45 -1.14
C PRO A 72 4.33 11.41 -1.99
N ASN A 73 4.12 10.31 -2.71
CA ASN A 73 2.89 10.08 -3.47
C ASN A 73 2.02 8.97 -2.87
N ILE A 74 2.49 8.34 -1.78
CA ILE A 74 1.73 7.42 -0.92
C ILE A 74 2.00 7.82 0.53
N ALA A 75 0.98 7.79 1.39
CA ALA A 75 1.14 7.90 2.83
C ALA A 75 0.37 6.77 3.52
N GLU A 76 1.09 6.04 4.35
CA GLU A 76 0.57 4.88 5.07
C GLU A 76 0.00 5.27 6.42
N TYR A 77 -1.06 4.57 6.82
CA TYR A 77 -1.60 4.57 8.16
C TYR A 77 -2.25 3.22 8.49
N PHE A 78 -2.34 2.91 9.78
CA PHE A 78 -2.98 1.70 10.26
C PHE A 78 -4.41 1.99 10.70
N SER A 79 -5.32 1.08 10.38
CA SER A 79 -6.72 1.10 10.79
C SER A 79 -7.01 -0.17 11.58
N GLY A 80 -7.30 -0.01 12.87
CA GLY A 80 -7.68 -1.12 13.74
C GLY A 80 -9.04 -1.71 13.33
N TRP A 81 -9.29 -2.96 13.74
CA TRP A 81 -10.59 -3.58 13.47
C TRP A 81 -11.72 -2.81 14.16
N ALA A 82 -12.83 -2.67 13.46
CA ALA A 82 -14.00 -1.85 13.82
C ALA A 82 -13.80 -0.32 13.72
N GLU A 83 -12.62 0.17 13.34
CA GLU A 83 -12.48 1.56 12.90
C GLU A 83 -13.07 1.73 11.50
N GLN A 84 -13.48 2.94 11.16
CA GLN A 84 -13.97 3.27 9.82
C GLN A 84 -12.84 3.83 8.96
N PHE A 85 -13.00 3.77 7.64
CA PHE A 85 -12.09 4.44 6.72
C PHE A 85 -11.98 5.92 7.06
N ASP A 86 -10.75 6.40 7.29
CA ASP A 86 -10.52 7.81 7.62
C ASP A 86 -10.63 8.70 6.37
N THR A 87 -11.86 8.96 5.98
CA THR A 87 -12.17 9.81 4.82
C THR A 87 -11.59 11.21 4.97
N SER A 88 -11.53 11.76 6.21
CA SER A 88 -10.98 13.10 6.46
C SER A 88 -9.49 13.16 6.16
N PHE A 89 -8.75 12.17 6.64
CA PHE A 89 -7.32 12.07 6.36
C PHE A 89 -7.07 11.78 4.88
N ALA A 90 -7.83 10.84 4.29
CA ALA A 90 -7.73 10.52 2.87
C ALA A 90 -7.96 11.75 1.97
N MET A 91 -8.95 12.59 2.28
CA MET A 91 -9.20 13.85 1.56
C MET A 91 -8.07 14.87 1.76
N THR A 92 -7.47 14.90 2.96
CA THR A 92 -6.30 15.74 3.23
C THR A 92 -5.12 15.31 2.38
N LEU A 93 -4.83 14.00 2.34
CA LEU A 93 -3.78 13.45 1.48
C LEU A 93 -4.02 13.75 0.00
N HIS A 94 -5.25 13.52 -0.48
CA HIS A 94 -5.63 13.81 -1.86
C HIS A 94 -5.41 15.28 -2.24
N ALA A 95 -5.72 16.21 -1.35
CA ALA A 95 -5.50 17.64 -1.57
C ALA A 95 -4.01 17.98 -1.78
N HIS A 96 -3.10 17.15 -1.29
CA HIS A 96 -1.65 17.25 -1.50
C HIS A 96 -1.12 16.35 -2.63
N GLY A 97 -1.99 15.64 -3.36
CA GLY A 97 -1.59 14.73 -4.43
C GLY A 97 -1.03 13.40 -3.91
N VAL A 98 -1.29 13.06 -2.66
CA VAL A 98 -0.84 11.84 -1.98
C VAL A 98 -1.97 10.82 -1.94
N THR A 99 -1.66 9.56 -2.26
CA THR A 99 -2.62 8.46 -2.16
C THR A 99 -2.58 7.85 -0.76
N PRO A 100 -3.73 7.69 -0.08
CA PRO A 100 -3.77 6.95 1.17
C PRO A 100 -3.41 5.47 0.95
N PHE A 101 -2.56 4.94 1.82
CA PHE A 101 -2.32 3.53 1.98
C PHE A 101 -2.76 3.14 3.39
N VAL A 102 -3.72 2.25 3.51
CA VAL A 102 -4.25 1.78 4.79
C VAL A 102 -3.99 0.30 4.96
N GLU A 103 -3.35 -0.05 6.08
CA GLU A 103 -3.28 -1.43 6.56
C GLU A 103 -4.43 -1.66 7.55
N ILE A 104 -5.35 -2.57 7.20
CA ILE A 104 -6.48 -2.94 8.08
C ILE A 104 -6.03 -4.12 8.95
N ASP A 105 -5.93 -3.87 10.24
CA ASP A 105 -5.42 -4.82 11.23
C ASP A 105 -6.54 -5.51 12.01
N PRO A 106 -6.82 -6.82 11.76
CA PRO A 106 -7.87 -7.55 12.45
C PRO A 106 -7.44 -8.04 13.84
N THR A 107 -6.88 -7.16 14.69
CA THR A 107 -6.29 -7.52 15.98
C THR A 107 -7.29 -8.22 16.90
N ASP A 108 -8.53 -7.74 16.94
CA ASP A 108 -9.59 -8.25 17.81
C ASP A 108 -10.65 -9.09 17.04
N ALA A 109 -10.36 -9.47 15.80
CA ALA A 109 -11.29 -10.22 14.97
C ALA A 109 -10.77 -11.61 14.62
N SER A 110 -11.67 -12.59 14.62
CA SER A 110 -11.35 -13.94 14.15
C SER A 110 -11.30 -13.98 12.62
N MET A 111 -10.18 -14.42 12.05
CA MET A 111 -10.06 -14.64 10.60
C MET A 111 -11.10 -15.64 10.07
N ALA A 112 -11.50 -16.63 10.87
CA ALA A 112 -12.55 -17.56 10.49
C ALA A 112 -13.93 -16.91 10.46
N ALA A 113 -14.22 -16.01 11.41
CA ALA A 113 -15.47 -15.25 11.44
C ALA A 113 -15.53 -14.21 10.29
N ILE A 114 -14.41 -13.58 9.96
CA ILE A 114 -14.32 -12.73 8.75
C ILE A 114 -14.63 -13.55 7.50
N ALA A 115 -14.01 -14.72 7.35
CA ALA A 115 -14.24 -15.61 6.22
C ALA A 115 -15.69 -16.12 6.13
N ALA A 116 -16.38 -16.24 7.27
CA ALA A 116 -17.79 -16.68 7.36
C ALA A 116 -18.79 -15.54 7.09
N GLY A 117 -18.35 -14.28 7.03
CA GLY A 117 -19.21 -13.12 6.82
C GLY A 117 -19.82 -12.52 8.10
N ASP A 118 -19.35 -12.93 9.28
CA ASP A 118 -19.90 -12.43 10.55
C ASP A 118 -19.68 -10.92 10.76
N TYR A 119 -18.76 -10.33 9.97
CA TYR A 119 -18.44 -8.90 9.99
C TYR A 119 -18.86 -8.15 8.72
N ASP A 120 -19.76 -8.71 7.90
CA ASP A 120 -20.14 -8.13 6.62
C ASP A 120 -20.71 -6.72 6.73
N ASP A 121 -21.50 -6.43 7.76
CA ASP A 121 -22.04 -5.07 7.95
C ASP A 121 -20.95 -4.02 8.14
N TYR A 122 -19.89 -4.37 8.90
CA TYR A 122 -18.71 -3.51 9.06
C TYR A 122 -17.95 -3.37 7.73
N LEU A 123 -17.68 -4.48 7.05
CA LEU A 123 -16.93 -4.49 5.78
C LEU A 123 -17.67 -3.70 4.68
N ARG A 124 -18.99 -3.81 4.59
CA ARG A 124 -19.80 -3.01 3.67
C ARG A 124 -19.73 -1.53 3.99
N SER A 125 -19.89 -1.16 5.28
CA SER A 125 -19.78 0.25 5.69
C SER A 125 -18.41 0.85 5.36
N TYR A 126 -17.34 0.07 5.55
CA TYR A 126 -15.99 0.50 5.19
C TYR A 126 -15.83 0.64 3.67
N ALA A 127 -16.31 -0.35 2.92
CA ALA A 127 -16.27 -0.36 1.45
C ALA A 127 -17.08 0.79 0.83
N ASP A 128 -18.26 1.09 1.37
CA ASP A 128 -19.08 2.23 0.96
C ASP A 128 -18.32 3.56 1.15
N ALA A 129 -17.65 3.74 2.31
CA ALA A 129 -16.86 4.93 2.58
C ALA A 129 -15.66 5.07 1.62
N VAL A 130 -15.02 3.96 1.25
CA VAL A 130 -13.92 3.91 0.25
C VAL A 130 -14.46 4.22 -1.15
N ALA A 131 -15.61 3.67 -1.53
CA ALA A 131 -16.25 3.96 -2.82
C ALA A 131 -16.67 5.43 -2.92
N ASP A 132 -17.28 5.97 -1.86
CA ASP A 132 -17.71 7.38 -1.80
C ASP A 132 -16.52 8.37 -1.78
N TYR A 133 -15.38 7.98 -1.23
CA TYR A 133 -14.13 8.75 -1.35
C TYR A 133 -13.75 8.99 -2.81
N GLY A 134 -13.94 8.01 -3.69
CA GLY A 134 -13.92 8.19 -5.15
C GLY A 134 -12.55 8.44 -5.78
N HIS A 135 -11.45 8.38 -5.01
CA HIS A 135 -10.08 8.54 -5.49
C HIS A 135 -9.27 7.27 -5.19
N PRO A 136 -8.12 7.07 -5.85
CA PRO A 136 -7.28 5.88 -5.59
C PRO A 136 -6.93 5.71 -4.13
N VAL A 137 -6.98 4.47 -3.66
CA VAL A 137 -6.53 4.07 -2.33
C VAL A 137 -5.77 2.74 -2.42
N VAL A 138 -4.70 2.58 -1.66
CA VAL A 138 -4.04 1.31 -1.43
C VAL A 138 -4.60 0.71 -0.15
N ILE A 139 -5.04 -0.54 -0.20
CA ILE A 139 -5.52 -1.27 0.99
C ILE A 139 -4.73 -2.56 1.13
N GLY A 140 -4.04 -2.68 2.27
CA GLY A 140 -3.55 -3.92 2.83
C GLY A 140 -4.53 -4.45 3.88
N PHE A 141 -4.46 -5.73 4.16
CA PHE A 141 -5.26 -6.39 5.18
C PHE A 141 -4.46 -7.49 5.83
N ALA A 142 -4.36 -7.46 7.17
CA ALA A 142 -3.68 -8.50 7.92
C ALA A 142 -2.25 -8.74 7.39
N HIS A 143 -1.45 -7.66 7.28
CA HIS A 143 -0.10 -7.67 6.74
C HIS A 143 0.82 -8.63 7.50
N GLU A 144 1.96 -8.98 6.91
CA GLU A 144 2.98 -9.87 7.51
C GLU A 144 2.42 -11.22 8.03
N MET A 145 1.42 -11.76 7.36
CA MET A 145 0.75 -12.99 7.78
C MET A 145 1.68 -14.21 7.85
N ASN A 146 2.84 -14.16 7.21
CA ASN A 146 3.87 -15.19 7.31
C ASN A 146 4.72 -15.08 8.57
N ALA A 147 4.48 -14.11 9.45
CA ALA A 147 5.19 -13.87 10.69
C ALA A 147 4.42 -14.38 11.92
N THR A 148 5.16 -14.57 13.03
CA THR A 148 4.61 -15.14 14.27
C THR A 148 4.15 -14.11 15.30
N TRP A 149 4.31 -12.84 15.05
CA TRP A 149 4.00 -11.77 16.02
C TRP A 149 2.57 -11.25 15.95
N TYR A 150 1.86 -11.49 14.86
CA TYR A 150 0.47 -11.08 14.73
C TYR A 150 -0.51 -12.24 14.96
N PRO A 151 -1.69 -11.98 15.56
CA PRO A 151 -2.68 -13.02 15.86
C PRO A 151 -3.33 -13.61 14.59
N TRP A 152 -3.21 -12.96 13.45
CA TRP A 152 -3.71 -13.43 12.15
C TRP A 152 -2.67 -14.19 11.32
N GLY A 153 -1.44 -14.36 11.84
CA GLY A 153 -0.30 -14.84 11.08
C GLY A 153 0.10 -16.28 11.36
N TYR A 154 1.33 -16.58 10.95
CA TYR A 154 1.96 -17.88 11.04
C TYR A 154 1.96 -18.41 12.48
N GLN A 155 1.61 -19.67 12.65
CA GLN A 155 1.39 -20.39 13.92
C GLN A 155 0.11 -20.00 14.70
N HIS A 156 -0.61 -18.97 14.32
CA HIS A 156 -1.87 -18.56 14.97
C HIS A 156 -3.08 -18.95 14.13
N VAL A 157 -2.98 -18.80 12.81
CA VAL A 157 -4.07 -19.07 11.87
C VAL A 157 -3.56 -20.00 10.76
N SER A 158 -4.43 -20.84 10.21
CA SER A 158 -4.06 -21.62 9.04
C SER A 158 -4.01 -20.75 7.79
N PRO A 159 -3.09 -21.03 6.84
CA PRO A 159 -3.07 -20.32 5.56
C PRO A 159 -4.41 -20.35 4.81
N ALA A 160 -5.13 -21.49 4.88
CA ALA A 160 -6.43 -21.63 4.24
C ALA A 160 -7.48 -20.68 4.84
N THR A 161 -7.49 -20.50 6.16
CA THR A 161 -8.39 -19.56 6.85
C THR A 161 -8.07 -18.11 6.49
N PHE A 162 -6.79 -17.75 6.48
CA PHE A 162 -6.34 -16.43 6.05
C PHE A 162 -6.77 -16.13 4.60
N VAL A 163 -6.48 -17.04 3.68
CA VAL A 163 -6.84 -16.91 2.26
C VAL A 163 -8.35 -16.76 2.08
N ALA A 164 -9.15 -17.49 2.86
CA ALA A 164 -10.61 -17.37 2.81
C ALA A 164 -11.07 -15.97 3.29
N ALA A 165 -10.53 -15.47 4.40
CA ALA A 165 -10.85 -14.14 4.93
C ALA A 165 -10.43 -13.02 3.96
N TRP A 166 -9.22 -13.08 3.40
CA TRP A 166 -8.74 -12.15 2.40
C TRP A 166 -9.67 -12.07 1.18
N ARG A 167 -10.01 -13.25 0.61
CA ARG A 167 -10.90 -13.34 -0.55
C ARG A 167 -12.28 -12.81 -0.25
N HIS A 168 -12.80 -13.10 0.93
CA HIS A 168 -14.11 -12.62 1.37
C HIS A 168 -14.14 -11.10 1.44
N LEU A 169 -13.18 -10.49 2.15
CA LEU A 169 -13.05 -9.03 2.27
C LEU A 169 -13.00 -8.36 0.90
N VAL A 170 -12.10 -8.79 0.02
CA VAL A 170 -11.98 -8.24 -1.35
C VAL A 170 -13.30 -8.40 -2.13
N THR A 171 -14.01 -9.51 -1.93
CA THR A 171 -15.30 -9.75 -2.60
C THR A 171 -16.37 -8.78 -2.11
N VAL A 172 -16.48 -8.55 -0.81
CA VAL A 172 -17.41 -7.58 -0.23
C VAL A 172 -17.15 -6.18 -0.77
N PHE A 173 -15.91 -5.71 -0.75
CA PHE A 173 -15.56 -4.38 -1.28
C PHE A 173 -15.96 -4.21 -2.76
N ARG A 174 -15.73 -5.23 -3.57
CA ARG A 174 -16.14 -5.20 -4.99
C ARG A 174 -17.65 -5.20 -5.17
N GLN A 175 -18.40 -5.89 -4.30
CA GLN A 175 -19.86 -5.89 -4.33
C GLN A 175 -20.45 -4.53 -3.99
N GLU A 176 -19.80 -3.79 -3.10
CA GLU A 176 -20.19 -2.42 -2.74
C GLU A 176 -19.63 -1.35 -3.73
N GLY A 177 -18.91 -1.78 -4.79
CA GLY A 177 -18.43 -0.87 -5.84
C GLY A 177 -17.19 -0.08 -5.49
N ALA A 178 -16.39 -0.52 -4.51
CA ALA A 178 -15.10 0.07 -4.18
C ALA A 178 -14.02 -0.35 -5.21
N ASP A 179 -14.19 0.08 -6.47
CA ASP A 179 -13.33 -0.26 -7.60
C ASP A 179 -12.04 0.59 -7.65
N ASN A 180 -11.92 1.58 -6.77
CA ASN A 180 -10.76 2.47 -6.63
C ASN A 180 -9.62 1.88 -5.76
N VAL A 181 -9.76 0.62 -5.31
CA VAL A 181 -8.80 -0.02 -4.41
C VAL A 181 -7.68 -0.72 -5.17
N THR A 182 -6.44 -0.39 -4.83
CA THR A 182 -5.25 -1.17 -5.14
C THR A 182 -4.99 -2.13 -3.98
N TRP A 183 -5.26 -3.42 -4.18
CA TRP A 183 -5.09 -4.46 -3.16
C TRP A 183 -3.62 -4.83 -3.00
N LEU A 184 -3.05 -4.54 -1.83
CA LEU A 184 -1.66 -4.81 -1.48
C LEU A 184 -1.59 -6.01 -0.51
N TRP A 185 -1.06 -7.14 -0.97
CA TRP A 185 -0.85 -8.32 -0.12
C TRP A 185 0.60 -8.31 0.36
N THR A 186 0.80 -8.00 1.65
CA THR A 186 2.10 -7.69 2.23
C THR A 186 2.64 -8.85 3.05
N VAL A 187 3.87 -9.26 2.77
CA VAL A 187 4.61 -10.28 3.51
C VAL A 187 5.82 -9.69 4.22
N GLN A 188 6.16 -10.22 5.38
CA GLN A 188 7.45 -9.96 6.01
C GLN A 188 8.58 -10.64 5.23
N ALA A 189 9.67 -9.94 5.02
CA ALA A 189 10.90 -10.48 4.44
C ALA A 189 11.41 -11.68 5.26
N ASP A 190 12.00 -12.67 4.57
CA ASP A 190 12.46 -13.92 5.20
C ASP A 190 13.44 -13.67 6.34
N GLY A 191 13.19 -14.31 7.48
CA GLY A 191 13.99 -14.11 8.67
C GLY A 191 13.54 -14.94 9.86
N LYS A 192 14.02 -14.55 11.02
CA LYS A 192 13.63 -15.23 12.28
C LYS A 192 12.16 -14.95 12.60
N GLY A 193 11.39 -15.99 12.76
CA GLY A 193 9.96 -15.88 13.11
C GLY A 193 9.03 -15.83 11.90
N THR A 194 9.55 -15.98 10.68
CA THR A 194 8.75 -16.10 9.47
C THR A 194 8.59 -17.55 9.02
N GLY A 195 7.53 -17.82 8.25
CA GLY A 195 7.22 -19.09 7.63
C GLY A 195 7.06 -18.97 6.10
N PRO A 196 6.81 -20.11 5.41
CA PRO A 196 6.62 -20.12 3.95
C PRO A 196 5.47 -19.23 3.52
N ILE A 197 5.65 -18.45 2.43
CA ILE A 197 4.67 -17.44 1.98
C ILE A 197 3.67 -17.98 0.96
N GLU A 198 4.02 -18.96 0.13
CA GLU A 198 3.18 -19.42 -0.99
C GLU A 198 1.80 -19.92 -0.55
N ALA A 199 1.73 -20.62 0.59
CA ALA A 199 0.46 -21.15 1.09
C ALA A 199 -0.57 -20.07 1.47
N TRP A 200 -0.11 -18.84 1.72
CA TRP A 200 -0.93 -17.69 2.10
C TRP A 200 -1.40 -16.86 0.90
N TRP A 201 -0.98 -17.25 -0.32
CA TRP A 201 -1.32 -16.51 -1.53
C TRP A 201 -2.81 -16.59 -1.86
N PRO A 202 -3.57 -15.47 -1.85
CA PRO A 202 -5.00 -15.50 -2.08
C PRO A 202 -5.37 -15.68 -3.56
N GLY A 203 -4.41 -15.60 -4.46
CA GLY A 203 -4.61 -15.71 -5.90
C GLY A 203 -4.57 -14.36 -6.62
N ALA A 204 -4.08 -14.39 -7.86
CA ALA A 204 -3.79 -13.19 -8.65
C ALA A 204 -5.02 -12.28 -8.90
N GLN A 205 -6.23 -12.83 -8.87
CA GLN A 205 -7.47 -12.07 -9.03
C GLN A 205 -7.87 -11.25 -7.78
N TYR A 206 -7.27 -11.55 -6.63
CA TYR A 206 -7.55 -10.85 -5.36
C TYR A 206 -6.43 -9.90 -4.93
N VAL A 207 -5.35 -9.82 -5.69
CA VAL A 207 -4.18 -9.00 -5.39
C VAL A 207 -3.85 -8.11 -6.59
N THR A 208 -3.65 -6.83 -6.35
CA THR A 208 -3.16 -5.89 -7.36
C THR A 208 -1.65 -5.80 -7.32
N TRP A 209 -1.07 -5.54 -6.14
CA TRP A 209 0.36 -5.46 -5.86
C TRP A 209 0.74 -6.39 -4.72
N VAL A 210 2.00 -6.77 -4.66
CA VAL A 210 2.59 -7.49 -3.52
C VAL A 210 3.41 -6.51 -2.70
N GLY A 211 3.20 -6.48 -1.39
CA GLY A 211 4.02 -5.77 -0.43
C GLY A 211 5.13 -6.67 0.14
N VAL A 212 6.27 -6.08 0.43
CA VAL A 212 7.33 -6.73 1.22
C VAL A 212 7.81 -5.75 2.28
N ASP A 213 7.70 -6.16 3.55
CA ASP A 213 8.22 -5.42 4.69
C ASP A 213 9.58 -5.97 5.07
N GLY A 214 10.54 -5.08 5.23
CA GLY A 214 11.90 -5.47 5.57
C GLY A 214 12.78 -4.29 5.95
N PHE A 215 13.63 -4.49 6.95
CA PHE A 215 14.39 -3.43 7.56
C PHE A 215 15.89 -3.78 7.63
N TYR A 216 16.74 -2.77 7.53
CA TYR A 216 18.18 -2.93 7.66
C TYR A 216 18.58 -2.73 9.13
N TYR A 217 18.69 -3.82 9.87
CA TYR A 217 19.04 -3.82 11.29
C TYR A 217 20.55 -3.93 11.55
N ARG A 218 21.28 -4.61 10.64
CA ARG A 218 22.65 -5.07 10.89
C ARG A 218 23.64 -4.36 9.96
N PRO A 219 24.93 -4.26 10.37
CA PRO A 219 25.97 -3.76 9.48
C PRO A 219 26.10 -4.52 8.16
N SER A 220 25.76 -5.82 8.15
CA SER A 220 25.83 -6.69 6.97
C SER A 220 24.62 -6.60 6.05
N ASP A 221 23.54 -5.92 6.44
CA ASP A 221 22.32 -5.87 5.65
C ASP A 221 22.53 -5.05 4.38
N THR A 222 22.09 -5.63 3.30
CA THR A 222 22.01 -5.04 1.95
C THR A 222 20.65 -5.37 1.36
N PHE A 223 20.25 -4.73 0.28
CA PHE A 223 18.99 -5.03 -0.42
C PHE A 223 18.85 -6.53 -0.71
N ASN A 224 19.88 -7.12 -1.26
CA ASN A 224 19.86 -8.53 -1.61
C ASN A 224 19.79 -9.45 -0.38
N VAL A 225 20.35 -9.05 0.77
CA VAL A 225 20.26 -9.83 2.01
C VAL A 225 18.87 -9.74 2.62
N VAL A 226 18.26 -8.55 2.64
CA VAL A 226 16.97 -8.29 3.27
C VAL A 226 15.81 -8.77 2.38
N PHE A 227 15.80 -8.38 1.11
CA PHE A 227 14.65 -8.58 0.21
C PHE A 227 14.85 -9.70 -0.81
N GLY A 228 16.09 -9.96 -1.24
CA GLY A 228 16.40 -10.88 -2.33
C GLY A 228 15.77 -12.27 -2.20
N PRO A 229 15.90 -12.98 -1.07
CA PRO A 229 15.30 -14.31 -0.88
C PRO A 229 13.77 -14.29 -1.02
N THR A 230 13.10 -13.30 -0.42
CA THR A 230 11.65 -13.16 -0.45
C THR A 230 11.15 -12.80 -1.85
N ILE A 231 11.79 -11.85 -2.52
CA ILE A 231 11.46 -11.48 -3.91
C ILE A 231 11.63 -12.71 -4.83
N ALA A 232 12.72 -13.47 -4.69
CA ALA A 232 12.93 -14.68 -5.47
C ALA A 232 11.83 -15.71 -5.23
N GLN A 233 11.42 -15.92 -3.99
CA GLN A 233 10.32 -16.83 -3.65
C GLN A 233 8.98 -16.31 -4.23
N LEU A 234 8.65 -15.05 -4.09
CA LEU A 234 7.45 -14.44 -4.67
C LEU A 234 7.36 -14.65 -6.17
N ARG A 235 8.48 -14.51 -6.88
CA ARG A 235 8.56 -14.69 -8.34
C ARG A 235 8.35 -16.13 -8.82
N THR A 236 8.35 -17.12 -7.93
CA THR A 236 8.01 -18.51 -8.30
C THR A 236 6.52 -18.72 -8.55
N PHE A 237 5.63 -17.91 -7.95
CA PHE A 237 4.18 -18.07 -8.05
C PHE A 237 3.42 -16.80 -8.43
N SER A 238 4.07 -15.62 -8.46
CA SER A 238 3.42 -14.35 -8.77
C SER A 238 4.27 -13.45 -9.66
N ILE A 239 3.63 -12.85 -10.67
CA ILE A 239 4.22 -11.82 -11.54
C ILE A 239 3.75 -10.40 -11.13
N LYS A 240 3.00 -10.28 -10.03
CA LYS A 240 2.48 -8.99 -9.58
C LYS A 240 3.59 -8.01 -9.27
N PRO A 241 3.38 -6.71 -9.52
CA PRO A 241 4.33 -5.66 -9.12
C PRO A 241 4.60 -5.70 -7.62
N ILE A 242 5.84 -5.43 -7.21
CA ILE A 242 6.26 -5.44 -5.81
C ILE A 242 6.50 -4.01 -5.35
N LEU A 243 5.93 -3.64 -4.19
CA LEU A 243 6.23 -2.45 -3.41
C LEU A 243 6.99 -2.89 -2.15
N LEU A 244 8.04 -2.18 -1.76
CA LEU A 244 8.56 -2.30 -0.41
C LEU A 244 7.58 -1.53 0.49
N ALA A 245 6.66 -2.26 1.12
CA ALA A 245 5.50 -1.65 1.77
C ALA A 245 5.86 -1.02 3.11
N GLU A 246 6.83 -1.60 3.82
CA GLU A 246 7.51 -0.96 4.95
C GLU A 246 9.01 -1.22 4.87
N THR A 247 9.81 -0.15 4.94
CA THR A 247 11.27 -0.29 5.02
C THR A 247 11.91 0.90 5.69
N ALA A 248 13.05 0.66 6.30
CA ALA A 248 13.96 1.69 6.78
C ALA A 248 15.39 1.17 6.97
N VAL A 249 16.34 2.10 7.09
CA VAL A 249 17.74 1.80 7.37
C VAL A 249 18.13 2.44 8.69
N GLY A 250 18.44 1.61 9.70
CA GLY A 250 18.80 2.07 11.02
C GLY A 250 20.11 2.84 11.09
N PRO A 251 20.36 3.58 12.21
CA PRO A 251 21.48 4.48 12.38
C PRO A 251 22.82 3.76 12.65
N ALA A 252 23.03 2.59 12.05
CA ALA A 252 24.29 1.84 12.18
C ALA A 252 25.40 2.40 11.28
N ALA A 253 26.64 1.97 11.53
CA ALA A 253 27.77 2.31 10.69
C ALA A 253 27.49 1.97 9.21
N GLY A 254 27.75 2.92 8.32
CA GLY A 254 27.48 2.79 6.90
C GLY A 254 26.03 3.10 6.48
N GLN A 255 25.20 3.71 7.33
CA GLN A 255 23.83 4.10 7.03
C GLN A 255 23.69 4.81 5.67
N PHE A 256 24.57 5.77 5.39
CA PHE A 256 24.61 6.46 4.09
C PHE A 256 24.67 5.47 2.92
N THR A 257 25.65 4.56 2.93
CA THR A 257 25.86 3.59 1.84
C THR A 257 24.70 2.59 1.73
N LYS A 258 24.11 2.22 2.85
CA LYS A 258 22.97 1.29 2.90
C LYS A 258 21.69 1.90 2.34
N ILE A 259 21.46 3.19 2.59
CA ILE A 259 20.34 3.91 1.97
C ILE A 259 20.53 3.95 0.44
N GLN A 260 21.76 4.19 -0.05
CA GLN A 260 22.04 4.11 -1.50
C GLN A 260 21.83 2.69 -2.03
N ASP A 261 22.28 1.65 -1.31
CA ASP A 261 22.07 0.25 -1.68
C ASP A 261 20.58 -0.10 -1.77
N LEU A 262 19.74 0.41 -0.85
CA LEU A 262 18.29 0.25 -0.90
C LEU A 262 17.70 0.84 -2.20
N PHE A 263 18.04 2.07 -2.54
CA PHE A 263 17.53 2.71 -3.76
C PHE A 263 18.04 2.04 -5.03
N HIS A 264 19.31 1.67 -5.09
CA HIS A 264 19.84 0.88 -6.21
C HIS A 264 19.14 -0.47 -6.36
N GLY A 265 18.82 -1.14 -5.25
CA GLY A 265 18.08 -2.40 -5.25
C GLY A 265 16.66 -2.25 -5.79
N ILE A 266 15.95 -1.17 -5.45
CA ILE A 266 14.62 -0.85 -6.00
C ILE A 266 14.64 -0.82 -7.54
N VAL A 267 15.66 -0.17 -8.12
CA VAL A 267 15.83 -0.08 -9.58
C VAL A 267 16.23 -1.44 -10.17
N ALA A 268 17.20 -2.13 -9.57
CA ALA A 268 17.75 -3.38 -10.07
C ALA A 268 16.70 -4.51 -10.10
N ASP A 269 15.90 -4.63 -9.03
CA ASP A 269 14.84 -5.65 -8.91
C ASP A 269 13.49 -5.22 -9.49
N LYS A 270 13.44 -4.02 -10.10
CA LYS A 270 12.24 -3.48 -10.76
C LYS A 270 11.03 -3.48 -9.84
N THR A 271 11.20 -2.99 -8.62
CA THR A 271 10.09 -2.76 -7.70
C THR A 271 9.39 -1.44 -7.99
N LEU A 272 8.20 -1.25 -7.44
CA LEU A 272 7.41 -0.04 -7.62
C LEU A 272 8.03 1.18 -6.92
N GLY A 273 8.76 0.94 -5.86
CA GLY A 273 9.33 1.94 -4.96
C GLY A 273 9.28 1.46 -3.52
N LEU A 274 9.17 2.40 -2.59
CA LEU A 274 9.16 2.11 -1.16
C LEU A 274 8.17 2.98 -0.40
N VAL A 275 7.75 2.50 0.78
CA VAL A 275 7.17 3.29 1.87
C VAL A 275 8.20 3.29 3.01
N TRP A 276 8.70 4.47 3.36
CA TRP A 276 9.65 4.63 4.44
C TRP A 276 8.93 4.68 5.79
N PHE A 277 9.35 3.82 6.71
CA PHE A 277 8.80 3.75 8.07
C PHE A 277 9.55 4.75 8.96
N ASP A 278 9.08 6.01 9.01
CA ASP A 278 9.79 7.13 9.63
C ASP A 278 9.48 7.25 11.12
N VAL A 279 9.88 6.24 11.89
CA VAL A 279 9.52 6.07 13.30
C VAL A 279 10.74 5.96 14.18
N ALA A 280 10.73 6.68 15.29
CA ALA A 280 11.68 6.45 16.38
C ALA A 280 11.24 5.22 17.19
N GLN A 281 11.73 4.05 16.85
CA GLN A 281 11.43 2.84 17.59
C GLN A 281 12.25 2.77 18.88
N HIS A 282 11.59 2.99 20.02
CA HIS A 282 12.25 2.99 21.34
C HIS A 282 12.12 1.68 22.10
N ASP A 283 11.22 0.78 21.69
CA ASP A 283 10.93 -0.47 22.37
C ASP A 283 11.29 -1.70 21.52
N GLY A 284 11.69 -2.80 22.17
CA GLY A 284 11.98 -4.10 21.53
C GLY A 284 13.46 -4.43 21.37
N ALA A 285 13.73 -5.58 20.73
CA ALA A 285 15.07 -6.14 20.58
C ALA A 285 16.00 -5.31 19.65
N PHE A 286 15.40 -4.46 18.83
CA PHE A 286 16.10 -3.61 17.86
C PHE A 286 15.69 -2.16 18.08
N HIS A 287 16.18 -1.54 19.14
CA HIS A 287 16.00 -0.11 19.44
C HIS A 287 16.66 0.72 18.33
N GLN A 288 15.92 1.04 17.29
CA GLN A 288 16.44 1.80 16.15
C GLN A 288 15.58 3.03 15.94
N ASP A 289 16.24 4.14 15.66
CA ASP A 289 15.60 5.33 15.14
C ASP A 289 15.59 5.24 13.61
N TRP A 290 14.42 5.11 13.02
CA TRP A 290 14.24 4.97 11.58
C TRP A 290 14.09 6.31 10.85
N ARG A 291 13.98 7.40 11.61
CA ARG A 291 13.74 8.73 11.04
C ARG A 291 14.93 9.19 10.22
N ILE A 292 14.63 9.69 9.01
CA ILE A 292 15.69 10.18 8.13
C ILE A 292 16.24 11.54 8.58
N GLU A 293 15.45 12.37 9.26
CA GLU A 293 15.84 13.71 9.73
C GLU A 293 16.79 13.68 10.94
N ASP A 294 16.85 12.59 11.66
CA ASP A 294 17.69 12.45 12.86
C ASP A 294 19.19 12.35 12.52
N SER A 295 19.51 12.14 11.24
CA SER A 295 20.89 12.07 10.73
C SER A 295 21.05 12.87 9.43
N GLN A 296 21.92 13.90 9.45
CA GLN A 296 22.24 14.64 8.23
C GLN A 296 22.78 13.74 7.10
N ALA A 297 23.53 12.69 7.43
CA ALA A 297 24.05 11.75 6.45
C ALA A 297 22.93 10.87 5.87
N ALA A 298 21.96 10.43 6.70
CA ALA A 298 20.79 9.69 6.25
C ALA A 298 19.92 10.56 5.34
N ALA A 299 19.54 11.76 5.80
CA ALA A 299 18.77 12.73 5.02
C ALA A 299 19.39 13.03 3.66
N PHE A 300 20.70 13.28 3.63
CA PHE A 300 21.40 13.56 2.37
C PHE A 300 21.44 12.35 1.45
N SER A 301 21.73 11.16 2.00
CA SER A 301 21.72 9.91 1.21
C SER A 301 20.33 9.60 0.65
N PHE A 302 19.30 9.73 1.47
CA PHE A 302 17.92 9.51 1.06
C PHE A 302 17.52 10.45 -0.08
N LYS A 303 17.82 11.74 0.06
CA LYS A 303 17.58 12.76 -0.98
C LYS A 303 18.30 12.45 -2.29
N LEU A 304 19.52 11.91 -2.24
CA LEU A 304 20.24 11.46 -3.43
C LEU A 304 19.52 10.29 -4.10
N GLY A 305 19.15 9.26 -3.34
CA GLY A 305 18.42 8.09 -3.87
C GLY A 305 17.08 8.48 -4.50
N VAL A 306 16.30 9.34 -3.84
CA VAL A 306 15.04 9.87 -4.39
C VAL A 306 15.26 10.60 -5.71
N ARG A 307 16.31 11.44 -5.79
CA ARG A 307 16.60 12.22 -7.00
C ARG A 307 17.11 11.34 -8.15
N ASP A 308 18.05 10.44 -7.86
CA ASP A 308 18.83 9.76 -8.89
C ASP A 308 18.18 8.44 -9.32
N ASP A 309 17.62 7.69 -8.41
CA ASP A 309 17.09 6.36 -8.65
C ASP A 309 15.56 6.36 -8.89
N LEU A 310 14.77 7.02 -8.03
CA LEU A 310 13.32 7.04 -8.23
C LEU A 310 12.89 7.97 -9.37
N ALA A 311 13.60 9.08 -9.62
CA ALA A 311 13.25 9.98 -10.72
C ALA A 311 13.66 9.38 -12.09
N SER A 312 14.75 8.64 -12.17
CA SER A 312 15.21 8.00 -13.40
C SER A 312 14.34 6.82 -13.84
N ALA A 313 13.73 6.10 -12.92
CA ALA A 313 12.83 5.01 -13.24
C ALA A 313 11.51 5.47 -13.93
N THR A 314 11.11 6.73 -13.74
CA THR A 314 9.93 7.31 -14.42
C THR A 314 10.18 7.73 -15.86
N SER A 315 11.43 7.93 -16.28
CA SER A 315 11.78 8.36 -17.63
C SER A 315 11.97 7.23 -18.66
N GLY A 316 11.89 5.98 -18.21
CA GLY A 316 12.06 4.79 -19.07
C GLY A 316 10.76 4.16 -19.60
N GLY A 317 9.60 4.74 -19.35
CA GLY A 317 8.28 4.23 -19.72
C GLY A 317 7.54 5.12 -20.72
N THR A 318 8.14 5.35 -21.91
CA THR A 318 7.42 5.95 -23.07
C THR A 318 7.35 4.96 -24.21
#